data_121c8f6f060e312ab8572bc8359d5b4b
#
_entry.id   121c8f6f060e312ab8572bc8359d5b4b
#
_cell.length_a   1.000
_cell.length_b   1.000
_cell.length_c   1.000
_cell.angle_alpha   90.00
_cell.angle_beta   90.00
_cell.angle_gamma   90.00
#
_symmetry.space_group_name_H-M   'P 1'
#
loop_
_entity.id
_entity.type
_entity.pdbx_description
1 polymer ?
#
loop_
_entity_poly.entity_id
_entity_poly.type
_entity_poly.pdbx_seq_one_letter_code
_entity_poly.pdbx_strand_id
1 'polypeptide(L)'
;MKSLYIIPVYNPGKVILELLDHISKLSDVHLDEIFIVDDGSSDGTYEKITKNYPAVQIIQGTGQLFWTGSIAMGMSRALEQDPDYLFWLNHDCRPASGAADELKKALELTKAGCAGATCHIAGYPEYGVNPGLLSNREVGNVAKGQILEVDAVNGNFVAFRADVVRSVGLPDFELFPHYGDSPYTYKIKKRGFKVLVVGSASAELEYEILRRLSPFWRAALSQKEVGEWLNYYIFNIKSRYYWRAAFFESQVFRGSLGIFGYIKKMSLMIGLVVSGAVLRALIPGKTIKLLLQKRMAGRYPQNKLLTEINEQS
;
A
#
# COMPACT_ATOMS: atom_id res chain seq x y z
N MET A 1 -15.37 -13.73 -17.62
CA MET A 1 -14.96 -13.87 -16.21
C MET A 1 -15.24 -12.57 -15.50
N LYS A 2 -15.96 -12.62 -14.39
CA LYS A 2 -16.39 -11.45 -13.63
C LYS A 2 -15.28 -10.97 -12.70
N SER A 3 -14.88 -9.73 -12.84
CA SER A 3 -13.89 -9.06 -11.99
C SER A 3 -14.57 -7.98 -11.14
N LEU A 4 -14.18 -7.84 -9.87
CA LEU A 4 -14.66 -6.77 -9.00
C LEU A 4 -13.49 -6.10 -8.29
N TYR A 5 -13.50 -4.77 -8.28
CA TYR A 5 -12.41 -3.92 -7.78
C TYR A 5 -12.81 -3.25 -6.48
N ILE A 6 -11.99 -3.34 -5.46
CA ILE A 6 -12.20 -2.73 -4.15
C ILE A 6 -11.23 -1.57 -3.99
N ILE A 7 -11.77 -0.36 -3.82
CA ILE A 7 -11.02 0.89 -3.66
C ILE A 7 -11.35 1.48 -2.28
N PRO A 8 -10.44 1.40 -1.30
CA PRO A 8 -10.63 2.02 0.00
C PRO A 8 -10.34 3.53 -0.08
N VAL A 9 -11.21 4.36 0.50
CA VAL A 9 -11.03 5.81 0.55
C VAL A 9 -11.35 6.40 1.92
N TYR A 10 -10.64 7.48 2.26
CA TYR A 10 -10.93 8.35 3.40
C TYR A 10 -10.40 9.76 3.10
N ASN A 11 -11.28 10.71 2.88
CA ASN A 11 -10.96 12.08 2.47
C ASN A 11 -9.97 12.14 1.29
N PRO A 12 -10.23 11.45 0.18
CA PRO A 12 -9.31 11.36 -0.95
C PRO A 12 -9.24 12.66 -1.78
N GLY A 13 -10.12 13.63 -1.52
CA GLY A 13 -10.22 14.86 -2.26
C GLY A 13 -10.54 14.62 -3.75
N LYS A 14 -9.77 15.26 -4.64
CA LYS A 14 -9.93 15.11 -6.09
C LYS A 14 -9.30 13.83 -6.66
N VAL A 15 -8.39 13.19 -5.93
CA VAL A 15 -7.58 12.05 -6.43
C VAL A 15 -8.47 10.88 -6.84
N ILE A 16 -9.54 10.61 -6.08
CA ILE A 16 -10.48 9.53 -6.44
C ILE A 16 -11.24 9.83 -7.73
N LEU A 17 -11.64 11.08 -7.99
CA LEU A 17 -12.33 11.46 -9.21
C LEU A 17 -11.38 11.35 -10.42
N GLU A 18 -10.12 11.74 -10.25
CA GLU A 18 -9.07 11.58 -11.26
C GLU A 18 -8.80 10.09 -11.57
N LEU A 19 -8.84 9.22 -10.57
CA LEU A 19 -8.74 7.78 -10.78
C LEU A 19 -9.96 7.24 -11.55
N LEU A 20 -11.18 7.61 -11.18
CA LEU A 20 -12.39 7.15 -11.85
C LEU A 20 -12.48 7.65 -13.32
N ASP A 21 -12.05 8.88 -13.57
CA ASP A 21 -11.91 9.40 -14.94
C ASP A 21 -10.84 8.63 -15.73
N HIS A 22 -9.72 8.27 -15.11
CA HIS A 22 -8.72 7.41 -15.72
C HIS A 22 -9.28 6.02 -16.06
N ILE A 23 -9.95 5.36 -15.10
CA ILE A 23 -10.54 4.03 -15.28
C ILE A 23 -11.60 4.05 -16.39
N SER A 24 -12.42 5.09 -16.50
CA SER A 24 -13.45 5.19 -17.53
C SER A 24 -12.90 5.13 -18.97
N LYS A 25 -11.61 5.35 -19.15
CA LYS A 25 -10.88 5.30 -20.42
C LYS A 25 -10.17 3.98 -20.69
N LEU A 26 -10.13 3.07 -19.68
CA LEU A 26 -9.55 1.75 -19.83
C LEU A 26 -10.53 0.80 -20.51
N SER A 27 -10.00 -0.19 -21.22
CA SER A 27 -10.79 -1.24 -21.89
C SER A 27 -10.94 -2.52 -21.05
N ASP A 28 -10.12 -2.67 -20.02
CA ASP A 28 -10.00 -3.88 -19.20
C ASP A 28 -10.55 -3.72 -17.77
N VAL A 29 -11.08 -2.53 -17.41
CA VAL A 29 -11.74 -2.23 -16.13
C VAL A 29 -12.98 -1.38 -16.39
N HIS A 30 -14.14 -1.76 -15.83
CA HIS A 30 -15.40 -1.05 -16.01
C HIS A 30 -15.89 -0.44 -14.69
N LEU A 31 -16.57 0.72 -14.77
CA LEU A 31 -17.03 1.47 -13.59
C LEU A 31 -18.06 0.71 -12.75
N ASP A 32 -18.90 -0.13 -13.37
CA ASP A 32 -19.89 -0.97 -12.68
C ASP A 32 -19.28 -2.19 -11.94
N GLU A 33 -18.01 -2.48 -12.20
CA GLU A 33 -17.22 -3.48 -11.47
C GLU A 33 -16.57 -2.92 -10.19
N ILE A 34 -16.72 -1.60 -9.90
CA ILE A 34 -16.00 -0.93 -8.83
C ILE A 34 -16.85 -0.81 -7.57
N PHE A 35 -16.25 -1.25 -6.46
CA PHE A 35 -16.70 -1.02 -5.09
C PHE A 35 -15.78 0.00 -4.42
N ILE A 36 -16.28 1.19 -4.14
CA ILE A 36 -15.58 2.15 -3.28
C ILE A 36 -16.05 1.94 -1.85
N VAL A 37 -15.12 1.73 -0.94
CA VAL A 37 -15.40 1.69 0.51
C VAL A 37 -14.95 3.02 1.10
N ASP A 38 -15.92 3.89 1.35
CA ASP A 38 -15.71 5.21 1.95
C ASP A 38 -15.80 5.11 3.47
N ASP A 39 -14.66 5.14 4.13
CA ASP A 39 -14.57 5.00 5.59
C ASP A 39 -14.86 6.33 6.32
N GLY A 40 -16.00 6.95 6.01
CA GLY A 40 -16.50 8.14 6.69
C GLY A 40 -15.83 9.43 6.23
N SER A 41 -15.65 9.63 4.93
CA SER A 41 -15.14 10.91 4.40
C SER A 41 -16.08 12.08 4.72
N SER A 42 -15.47 13.23 5.00
CA SER A 42 -16.17 14.50 5.28
C SER A 42 -15.91 15.59 4.24
N ASP A 43 -15.20 15.26 3.17
CA ASP A 43 -14.79 16.18 2.10
C ASP A 43 -15.76 16.23 0.90
N GLY A 44 -16.95 15.60 1.03
CA GLY A 44 -17.96 15.49 -0.02
C GLY A 44 -17.65 14.41 -1.07
N THR A 45 -16.81 13.43 -0.72
CA THR A 45 -16.44 12.30 -1.60
C THR A 45 -17.66 11.53 -2.04
N TYR A 46 -18.55 11.14 -1.11
CA TYR A 46 -19.75 10.35 -1.42
C TYR A 46 -20.65 11.05 -2.45
N GLU A 47 -20.99 12.31 -2.22
CA GLU A 47 -21.88 13.09 -3.09
C GLU A 47 -21.27 13.29 -4.48
N LYS A 48 -19.97 13.57 -4.53
CA LYS A 48 -19.25 13.79 -5.81
C LYS A 48 -19.21 12.51 -6.65
N ILE A 49 -18.95 11.36 -6.05
CA ILE A 49 -18.89 10.08 -6.77
C ILE A 49 -20.28 9.68 -7.23
N THR A 50 -21.28 9.71 -6.34
CA THR A 50 -22.68 9.36 -6.70
C THR A 50 -23.22 10.22 -7.84
N LYS A 51 -22.88 11.51 -7.86
CA LYS A 51 -23.30 12.42 -8.91
C LYS A 51 -22.62 12.17 -10.25
N ASN A 52 -21.29 11.96 -10.25
CA ASN A 52 -20.50 11.94 -11.48
C ASN A 52 -20.27 10.53 -12.03
N TYR A 53 -20.35 9.50 -11.18
CA TYR A 53 -20.07 8.10 -11.52
C TYR A 53 -21.14 7.17 -10.94
N PRO A 54 -22.41 7.29 -11.37
CA PRO A 54 -23.54 6.54 -10.77
C PRO A 54 -23.46 5.03 -10.95
N ALA A 55 -22.61 4.52 -11.84
CA ALA A 55 -22.36 3.09 -12.00
C ALA A 55 -21.49 2.49 -10.90
N VAL A 56 -20.70 3.32 -10.19
CA VAL A 56 -19.81 2.88 -9.11
C VAL A 56 -20.62 2.55 -7.88
N GLN A 57 -20.35 1.40 -7.28
CA GLN A 57 -20.98 0.99 -6.01
C GLN A 57 -20.21 1.57 -4.83
N ILE A 58 -20.90 2.34 -3.97
CA ILE A 58 -20.29 2.94 -2.78
C ILE A 58 -20.81 2.23 -1.54
N ILE A 59 -19.88 1.76 -0.71
CA ILE A 59 -20.11 1.17 0.61
C ILE A 59 -19.63 2.18 1.65
N GLN A 60 -20.53 2.60 2.55
CA GLN A 60 -20.14 3.49 3.64
C GLN A 60 -19.58 2.69 4.82
N GLY A 61 -18.39 3.07 5.25
CA GLY A 61 -17.73 2.53 6.45
C GLY A 61 -18.12 3.29 7.70
N THR A 62 -17.46 2.96 8.80
CA THR A 62 -17.74 3.50 10.15
C THR A 62 -16.83 4.66 10.56
N GLY A 63 -15.83 5.00 9.76
CA GLY A 63 -14.73 5.91 10.11
C GLY A 63 -13.62 5.25 10.94
N GLN A 64 -13.72 3.93 11.17
CA GLN A 64 -12.78 3.15 11.98
C GLN A 64 -12.25 1.89 11.26
N LEU A 65 -12.59 1.73 9.99
CA LEU A 65 -12.15 0.56 9.21
C LEU A 65 -10.69 0.65 8.83
N PHE A 66 -10.21 1.85 8.61
CA PHE A 66 -8.89 2.09 8.02
C PHE A 66 -8.74 1.36 6.67
N TRP A 67 -7.49 1.18 6.21
CA TRP A 67 -7.26 0.54 4.91
C TRP A 67 -7.71 -0.93 4.90
N THR A 68 -7.26 -1.71 5.88
CA THR A 68 -7.49 -3.16 5.89
C THR A 68 -8.96 -3.52 6.12
N GLY A 69 -9.64 -2.81 7.02
CA GLY A 69 -11.07 -3.02 7.26
C GLY A 69 -11.92 -2.63 6.06
N SER A 70 -11.58 -1.53 5.38
CA SER A 70 -12.26 -1.14 4.15
C SER A 70 -12.08 -2.18 3.05
N ILE A 71 -10.88 -2.71 2.88
CA ILE A 71 -10.62 -3.82 1.95
C ILE A 71 -11.43 -5.07 2.33
N ALA A 72 -11.42 -5.47 3.61
CA ALA A 72 -12.15 -6.64 4.08
C ALA A 72 -13.66 -6.51 3.86
N MET A 73 -14.23 -5.33 4.16
CA MET A 73 -15.65 -5.03 3.92
C MET A 73 -15.99 -5.06 2.43
N GLY A 74 -15.19 -4.42 1.58
CA GLY A 74 -15.39 -4.41 0.14
C GLY A 74 -15.28 -5.81 -0.46
N MET A 75 -14.29 -6.62 -0.07
CA MET A 75 -14.15 -8.01 -0.50
C MET A 75 -15.35 -8.86 -0.08
N SER A 76 -15.85 -8.68 1.15
CA SER A 76 -17.04 -9.39 1.63
C SER A 76 -18.26 -9.13 0.75
N ARG A 77 -18.51 -7.84 0.44
CA ARG A 77 -19.62 -7.44 -0.44
C ARG A 77 -19.45 -7.90 -1.89
N ALA A 78 -18.23 -7.81 -2.40
CA ALA A 78 -17.93 -8.26 -3.75
C ALA A 78 -18.11 -9.78 -3.90
N LEU A 79 -17.76 -10.60 -2.89
CA LEU A 79 -17.94 -12.04 -2.90
C LEU A 79 -19.43 -12.48 -2.97
N GLU A 80 -20.36 -11.64 -2.48
CA GLU A 80 -21.81 -11.89 -2.60
C GLU A 80 -22.29 -11.88 -4.07
N GLN A 81 -21.55 -11.24 -4.97
CA GLN A 81 -21.84 -11.19 -6.40
C GLN A 81 -21.19 -12.31 -7.23
N ASP A 82 -20.60 -13.31 -6.57
CA ASP A 82 -19.96 -14.48 -7.17
C ASP A 82 -18.93 -14.14 -8.29
N PRO A 83 -17.90 -13.33 -8.00
CA PRO A 83 -16.86 -13.01 -8.97
C PRO A 83 -15.90 -14.18 -9.18
N ASP A 84 -15.19 -14.15 -10.33
CA ASP A 84 -14.03 -15.00 -10.60
C ASP A 84 -12.76 -14.41 -9.98
N TYR A 85 -12.65 -13.07 -10.04
CA TYR A 85 -11.51 -12.30 -9.56
C TYR A 85 -11.92 -11.14 -8.67
N LEU A 86 -11.12 -10.88 -7.63
CA LEU A 86 -11.17 -9.68 -6.82
C LEU A 86 -9.88 -8.89 -7.01
N PHE A 87 -9.99 -7.56 -7.06
CA PHE A 87 -8.85 -6.68 -7.16
C PHE A 87 -8.82 -5.69 -6.00
N TRP A 88 -7.65 -5.49 -5.42
CA TRP A 88 -7.36 -4.30 -4.62
C TRP A 88 -6.81 -3.22 -5.53
N LEU A 89 -7.29 -2.01 -5.39
CA LEU A 89 -6.79 -0.84 -6.10
C LEU A 89 -6.79 0.36 -5.15
N ASN A 90 -5.62 0.90 -4.84
CA ASN A 90 -5.54 2.12 -4.06
C ASN A 90 -6.04 3.32 -4.88
N HIS A 91 -6.70 4.27 -4.19
CA HIS A 91 -7.26 5.46 -4.83
C HIS A 91 -6.21 6.39 -5.48
N ASP A 92 -4.95 6.25 -5.11
CA ASP A 92 -3.78 6.97 -5.61
C ASP A 92 -2.95 6.17 -6.65
N CYS A 93 -3.49 5.03 -7.13
CA CYS A 93 -2.82 4.12 -8.05
C CYS A 93 -3.59 4.09 -9.38
N ARG A 94 -2.93 4.41 -10.49
CA ARG A 94 -3.49 4.42 -11.85
C ARG A 94 -2.95 3.25 -12.67
N PRO A 95 -3.75 2.17 -12.88
CA PRO A 95 -3.34 1.05 -13.74
C PRO A 95 -3.09 1.47 -15.17
N ALA A 96 -2.07 0.92 -15.81
CA ALA A 96 -1.90 1.03 -17.26
C ALA A 96 -2.97 0.20 -17.98
N SER A 97 -3.32 0.59 -19.20
CA SER A 97 -4.25 -0.19 -20.05
C SER A 97 -3.75 -1.63 -20.22
N GLY A 98 -4.64 -2.62 -20.02
CA GLY A 98 -4.33 -4.04 -20.07
C GLY A 98 -3.65 -4.61 -18.82
N ALA A 99 -3.37 -3.79 -17.79
CA ALA A 99 -2.68 -4.27 -16.60
C ALA A 99 -3.53 -5.28 -15.79
N ALA A 100 -4.85 -5.09 -15.73
CA ALA A 100 -5.75 -6.04 -15.07
C ALA A 100 -5.76 -7.39 -15.81
N ASP A 101 -5.76 -7.37 -17.14
CA ASP A 101 -5.71 -8.59 -17.96
C ASP A 101 -4.39 -9.35 -17.79
N GLU A 102 -3.25 -8.66 -17.70
CA GLU A 102 -1.96 -9.28 -17.43
C GLU A 102 -1.92 -9.95 -16.04
N LEU A 103 -2.54 -9.34 -15.02
CA LEU A 103 -2.67 -9.97 -13.71
C LEU A 103 -3.55 -11.23 -13.76
N LYS A 104 -4.72 -11.17 -14.40
CA LYS A 104 -5.62 -12.33 -14.59
C LYS A 104 -4.91 -13.45 -15.33
N LYS A 105 -4.26 -13.14 -16.44
CA LYS A 105 -3.48 -14.10 -17.25
C LYS A 105 -2.40 -14.80 -16.43
N ALA A 106 -1.66 -14.05 -15.60
CA ALA A 106 -0.64 -14.63 -14.72
C ALA A 106 -1.26 -15.61 -13.71
N LEU A 107 -2.42 -15.26 -13.10
CA LEU A 107 -3.16 -16.13 -12.18
C LEU A 107 -3.64 -17.41 -12.87
N GLU A 108 -4.16 -17.32 -14.08
CA GLU A 108 -4.62 -18.47 -14.86
C GLU A 108 -3.50 -19.43 -15.24
N LEU A 109 -2.42 -18.89 -15.77
CA LEU A 109 -1.27 -19.69 -16.24
C LEU A 109 -0.54 -20.40 -15.10
N THR A 110 -0.42 -19.76 -13.95
CA THR A 110 0.38 -20.29 -12.83
C THR A 110 -0.44 -20.96 -11.73
N LYS A 111 -1.77 -20.79 -11.77
CA LYS A 111 -2.70 -21.15 -10.69
C LYS A 111 -2.36 -20.50 -9.35
N ALA A 112 -1.72 -19.33 -9.38
CA ALA A 112 -1.37 -18.55 -8.18
C ALA A 112 -2.63 -18.06 -7.45
N GLY A 113 -2.51 -17.79 -6.16
CA GLY A 113 -3.61 -17.26 -5.34
C GLY A 113 -3.79 -15.76 -5.51
N CYS A 114 -2.70 -15.03 -5.68
CA CYS A 114 -2.74 -13.59 -5.98
C CYS A 114 -1.53 -13.14 -6.80
N ALA A 115 -1.69 -12.00 -7.48
CA ALA A 115 -0.68 -11.37 -8.31
C ALA A 115 -0.73 -9.86 -8.16
N GLY A 116 0.39 -9.23 -7.80
CA GLY A 116 0.55 -7.78 -7.70
C GLY A 116 1.19 -7.19 -8.95
N ALA A 117 0.78 -5.96 -9.28
CA ALA A 117 1.37 -5.17 -10.34
C ALA A 117 2.72 -4.55 -9.91
N THR A 118 3.58 -4.24 -10.87
CA THR A 118 4.74 -3.37 -10.69
C THR A 118 4.28 -1.92 -10.74
N CYS A 119 4.56 -1.14 -9.68
CA CYS A 119 4.19 0.26 -9.62
C CYS A 119 5.39 1.17 -9.79
N HIS A 120 5.17 2.33 -10.42
CA HIS A 120 6.16 3.37 -10.62
C HIS A 120 5.65 4.70 -10.02
N ILE A 121 6.57 5.59 -9.67
CA ILE A 121 6.20 6.93 -9.23
C ILE A 121 5.58 7.71 -10.39
N ALA A 122 4.41 8.28 -10.21
CA ALA A 122 3.69 9.02 -11.24
C ALA A 122 4.58 10.12 -11.85
N GLY A 123 4.68 10.13 -13.19
CA GLY A 123 5.56 11.00 -13.95
C GLY A 123 7.05 10.61 -13.95
N TYR A 124 7.44 9.49 -13.30
CA TYR A 124 8.82 9.03 -13.20
C TYR A 124 8.91 7.50 -13.36
N PRO A 125 8.71 6.98 -14.57
CA PRO A 125 8.59 5.53 -14.81
C PRO A 125 9.87 4.74 -14.50
N GLU A 126 11.03 5.39 -14.42
CA GLU A 126 12.30 4.77 -14.03
C GLU A 126 12.42 4.50 -12.52
N TYR A 127 11.55 5.13 -11.70
CA TYR A 127 11.55 4.94 -10.26
C TYR A 127 10.41 4.02 -9.82
N GLY A 128 10.74 2.78 -9.59
CA GLY A 128 9.79 1.79 -9.11
C GLY A 128 9.48 1.93 -7.62
N VAL A 129 8.26 1.56 -7.29
CA VAL A 129 7.81 1.39 -5.91
C VAL A 129 7.89 -0.08 -5.55
N ASN A 130 8.40 -0.40 -4.34
CA ASN A 130 8.48 -1.78 -3.87
C ASN A 130 7.15 -2.53 -4.06
N PRO A 131 7.11 -3.59 -4.90
CA PRO A 131 5.89 -4.33 -5.18
C PRO A 131 5.61 -5.44 -4.14
N GLY A 132 6.58 -5.82 -3.31
CA GLY A 132 6.41 -6.92 -2.38
C GLY A 132 7.66 -7.33 -1.63
N LEU A 133 7.60 -8.46 -0.94
CA LEU A 133 8.64 -9.00 -0.09
C LEU A 133 9.08 -10.39 -0.54
N LEU A 134 10.38 -10.64 -0.57
CA LEU A 134 10.99 -11.95 -0.73
C LEU A 134 12.08 -12.14 0.33
N SER A 135 11.98 -13.20 1.12
CA SER A 135 12.89 -13.48 2.26
C SER A 135 13.02 -12.28 3.22
N ASN A 136 11.89 -11.63 3.52
CA ASN A 136 11.80 -10.41 4.35
C ASN A 136 12.58 -9.19 3.81
N ARG A 137 12.90 -9.17 2.53
CA ARG A 137 13.51 -8.03 1.84
C ARG A 137 12.56 -7.47 0.81
N GLU A 138 12.59 -6.16 0.64
CA GLU A 138 11.87 -5.49 -0.43
C GLU A 138 12.38 -5.98 -1.80
N VAL A 139 11.43 -6.27 -2.69
CA VAL A 139 11.73 -6.66 -4.07
C VAL A 139 11.90 -5.38 -4.89
N GLY A 140 12.87 -5.38 -5.79
CA GLY A 140 13.02 -4.33 -6.80
C GLY A 140 11.97 -4.43 -7.90
N ASN A 141 12.09 -3.54 -8.90
CA ASN A 141 11.24 -3.61 -10.08
C ASN A 141 11.39 -4.95 -10.80
N VAL A 142 10.25 -5.53 -11.18
CA VAL A 142 10.19 -6.72 -12.03
C VAL A 142 10.05 -6.24 -13.47
N ALA A 143 10.96 -6.68 -14.35
CA ALA A 143 10.98 -6.23 -15.72
C ALA A 143 9.75 -6.73 -16.51
N LYS A 144 9.33 -5.95 -17.52
CA LYS A 144 8.24 -6.35 -18.41
C LYS A 144 8.49 -7.74 -19.00
N GLY A 145 7.47 -8.60 -18.99
CA GLY A 145 7.54 -9.99 -19.44
C GLY A 145 8.04 -10.98 -18.37
N GLN A 146 8.50 -10.51 -17.22
CA GLN A 146 8.89 -11.37 -16.10
C GLN A 146 7.76 -11.51 -15.07
N ILE A 147 7.70 -12.69 -14.47
CA ILE A 147 6.86 -12.99 -13.32
C ILE A 147 7.77 -13.47 -12.20
N LEU A 148 7.69 -12.83 -11.04
CA LEU A 148 8.48 -13.18 -9.88
C LEU A 148 7.58 -13.76 -8.78
N GLU A 149 7.89 -14.98 -8.31
CA GLU A 149 7.25 -15.52 -7.11
C GLU A 149 7.88 -14.88 -5.86
N VAL A 150 7.01 -14.40 -4.97
CA VAL A 150 7.39 -13.64 -3.76
C VAL A 150 6.73 -14.22 -2.52
N ASP A 151 7.09 -13.69 -1.34
CA ASP A 151 6.45 -14.10 -0.08
C ASP A 151 5.16 -13.32 0.18
N ALA A 152 5.14 -12.05 -0.17
CA ALA A 152 4.00 -11.17 -0.01
C ALA A 152 4.03 -10.04 -1.05
N VAL A 153 2.89 -9.45 -1.36
CA VAL A 153 2.78 -8.25 -2.22
C VAL A 153 2.18 -7.09 -1.46
N ASN A 154 2.53 -5.87 -1.88
CA ASN A 154 1.92 -4.65 -1.37
C ASN A 154 0.58 -4.36 -2.05
N GLY A 155 -0.35 -3.77 -1.33
CA GLY A 155 -1.75 -3.63 -1.70
C GLY A 155 -2.09 -2.51 -2.69
N ASN A 156 -1.15 -2.04 -3.54
CA ASN A 156 -1.41 -0.93 -4.46
C ASN A 156 -2.35 -1.32 -5.60
N PHE A 157 -2.01 -2.39 -6.34
CA PHE A 157 -2.85 -2.99 -7.38
C PHE A 157 -2.59 -4.50 -7.41
N VAL A 158 -3.54 -5.28 -6.92
CA VAL A 158 -3.38 -6.73 -6.71
C VAL A 158 -4.65 -7.47 -7.13
N ALA A 159 -4.49 -8.52 -7.92
CA ALA A 159 -5.55 -9.45 -8.29
C ALA A 159 -5.52 -10.70 -7.43
N PHE A 160 -6.69 -11.22 -7.10
CA PHE A 160 -6.90 -12.45 -6.34
C PHE A 160 -7.88 -13.35 -7.08
N ARG A 161 -7.66 -14.66 -7.06
CA ARG A 161 -8.69 -15.63 -7.40
C ARG A 161 -9.73 -15.67 -6.27
N ALA A 162 -11.00 -15.55 -6.62
CA ALA A 162 -12.06 -15.51 -5.62
C ALA A 162 -12.23 -16.83 -4.85
N ASP A 163 -11.98 -17.99 -5.49
CA ASP A 163 -11.96 -19.30 -4.82
C ASP A 163 -10.89 -19.38 -3.74
N VAL A 164 -9.71 -18.80 -4.00
CA VAL A 164 -8.62 -18.71 -3.00
C VAL A 164 -9.04 -17.83 -1.84
N VAL A 165 -9.63 -16.66 -2.12
CA VAL A 165 -10.12 -15.76 -1.06
C VAL A 165 -11.17 -16.45 -0.19
N ARG A 166 -12.13 -17.18 -0.80
CA ARG A 166 -13.14 -17.97 -0.06
C ARG A 166 -12.48 -19.02 0.85
N SER A 167 -11.41 -19.65 0.40
CA SER A 167 -10.71 -20.70 1.17
C SER A 167 -9.82 -20.17 2.29
N VAL A 168 -9.19 -18.99 2.09
CA VAL A 168 -8.26 -18.38 3.04
C VAL A 168 -8.96 -17.48 4.04
N GLY A 169 -10.12 -16.92 3.66
CA GLY A 169 -10.87 -15.90 4.40
C GLY A 169 -10.35 -14.49 4.10
N LEU A 170 -10.97 -13.50 4.72
CA LEU A 170 -10.67 -12.08 4.52
C LEU A 170 -9.41 -11.62 5.27
N PRO A 171 -8.88 -10.42 4.96
CA PRO A 171 -7.81 -9.79 5.74
C PRO A 171 -8.24 -9.53 7.20
N ASP A 172 -7.29 -9.73 8.12
CA ASP A 172 -7.52 -9.52 9.54
C ASP A 172 -7.26 -8.04 9.89
N PHE A 173 -8.34 -7.26 9.94
CA PHE A 173 -8.25 -5.82 10.22
C PHE A 173 -8.18 -5.50 11.72
N GLU A 174 -8.53 -6.42 12.59
CA GLU A 174 -8.40 -6.23 14.04
C GLU A 174 -6.93 -6.27 14.47
N LEU A 175 -6.15 -7.17 13.86
CA LEU A 175 -4.71 -7.26 14.10
C LEU A 175 -3.92 -6.23 13.28
N PHE A 176 -4.34 -5.97 12.05
CA PHE A 176 -3.64 -5.11 11.10
C PHE A 176 -4.57 -4.04 10.51
N PRO A 177 -4.98 -3.01 11.28
CA PRO A 177 -5.89 -1.96 10.76
C PRO A 177 -5.31 -1.23 9.54
N HIS A 178 -4.00 -0.97 9.56
CA HIS A 178 -3.18 -0.55 8.42
C HIS A 178 -2.12 -1.61 8.12
N TYR A 179 -1.60 -1.62 6.91
CA TYR A 179 -0.53 -2.54 6.47
C TYR A 179 -0.91 -4.02 6.57
N GLY A 180 -2.19 -4.35 6.40
CA GLY A 180 -2.69 -5.73 6.38
C GLY A 180 -2.46 -6.46 5.07
N ASP A 181 -1.99 -5.76 4.02
CA ASP A 181 -1.70 -6.27 2.69
C ASP A 181 -0.66 -7.40 2.70
N SER A 182 0.53 -7.12 3.19
CA SER A 182 1.61 -8.11 3.24
C SER A 182 1.30 -9.29 4.17
N PRO A 183 0.77 -9.12 5.39
CA PRO A 183 0.33 -10.25 6.22
C PRO A 183 -0.72 -11.13 5.57
N TYR A 184 -1.69 -10.53 4.86
CA TYR A 184 -2.75 -11.29 4.20
C TYR A 184 -2.23 -12.08 2.99
N THR A 185 -1.45 -11.44 2.12
CA THR A 185 -0.88 -12.14 0.95
C THR A 185 0.13 -13.20 1.36
N TYR A 186 0.87 -12.99 2.46
CA TYR A 186 1.69 -14.03 3.07
C TYR A 186 0.85 -15.20 3.64
N LYS A 187 -0.33 -14.92 4.22
CA LYS A 187 -1.28 -15.97 4.66
C LYS A 187 -1.72 -16.83 3.46
N ILE A 188 -1.96 -16.25 2.29
CA ILE A 188 -2.25 -16.98 1.05
C ILE A 188 -1.09 -17.92 0.70
N LYS A 189 0.16 -17.42 0.75
CA LYS A 189 1.35 -18.27 0.54
C LYS A 189 1.43 -19.42 1.55
N LYS A 190 1.16 -19.15 2.82
CA LYS A 190 1.17 -20.19 3.88
C LYS A 190 0.11 -21.26 3.68
N ARG A 191 -0.96 -20.97 2.94
CA ARG A 191 -1.98 -21.95 2.54
C ARG A 191 -1.62 -22.74 1.28
N GLY A 192 -0.37 -22.59 0.77
CA GLY A 192 0.17 -23.34 -0.36
C GLY A 192 -0.05 -22.72 -1.73
N PHE A 193 -0.62 -21.49 -1.80
CA PHE A 193 -0.79 -20.80 -3.06
C PHE A 193 0.44 -19.93 -3.39
N LYS A 194 0.79 -19.83 -4.66
CA LYS A 194 1.82 -18.88 -5.11
C LYS A 194 1.33 -17.45 -4.97
N VAL A 195 2.25 -16.55 -4.67
CA VAL A 195 2.07 -15.09 -4.65
C VAL A 195 3.05 -14.50 -5.65
N LEU A 196 2.57 -13.68 -6.57
CA LEU A 196 3.35 -13.22 -7.70
C LEU A 196 3.47 -11.70 -7.76
N VAL A 197 4.56 -11.23 -8.36
CA VAL A 197 4.68 -9.88 -8.94
C VAL A 197 4.81 -10.03 -10.45
N VAL A 198 3.99 -9.28 -11.21
CA VAL A 198 3.90 -9.38 -12.67
C VAL A 198 4.46 -8.11 -13.30
N GLY A 199 5.61 -8.21 -13.96
CA GLY A 199 6.29 -7.07 -14.57
C GLY A 199 5.57 -6.47 -15.78
N SER A 200 4.71 -7.24 -16.48
CA SER A 200 3.87 -6.73 -17.57
C SER A 200 2.65 -5.95 -17.09
N ALA A 201 2.20 -6.17 -15.85
CA ALA A 201 1.14 -5.40 -15.23
C ALA A 201 1.76 -4.20 -14.53
N SER A 202 1.57 -3.01 -15.07
CA SER A 202 2.14 -1.77 -14.50
C SER A 202 1.07 -0.79 -14.06
N ALA A 203 1.41 0.03 -13.07
CA ALA A 203 0.57 1.12 -12.60
C ALA A 203 1.44 2.32 -12.16
N GLU A 204 0.91 3.53 -12.30
CA GLU A 204 1.50 4.73 -11.72
C GLU A 204 0.92 4.96 -10.32
N LEU A 205 1.76 5.39 -9.38
CA LEU A 205 1.37 5.66 -8.01
C LEU A 205 1.71 7.11 -7.65
N GLU A 206 0.72 7.83 -7.13
CA GLU A 206 0.96 9.11 -6.48
C GLU A 206 1.75 8.86 -5.18
N TYR A 207 3.03 9.18 -5.22
CA TYR A 207 3.97 8.76 -4.20
C TYR A 207 4.55 9.94 -3.42
N GLU A 208 4.21 10.07 -2.16
CA GLU A 208 4.79 11.05 -1.26
C GLU A 208 6.08 10.51 -0.64
N ILE A 209 7.23 10.98 -1.11
CA ILE A 209 8.55 10.48 -0.70
C ILE A 209 8.79 10.73 0.80
N LEU A 210 8.43 11.92 1.30
CA LEU A 210 8.68 12.30 2.69
C LEU A 210 7.87 11.46 3.69
N ARG A 211 6.67 11.00 3.33
CA ARG A 211 5.89 10.07 4.17
C ARG A 211 6.55 8.71 4.33
N ARG A 212 7.41 8.33 3.38
CA ARG A 212 8.10 7.04 3.35
C ARG A 212 9.51 7.08 3.95
N LEU A 213 9.94 8.24 4.43
CA LEU A 213 11.24 8.37 5.09
C LEU A 213 11.30 7.52 6.37
N SER A 214 12.52 7.02 6.65
CA SER A 214 12.78 6.30 7.91
C SER A 214 12.52 7.21 9.13
N PRO A 215 12.28 6.64 10.32
CA PRO A 215 12.14 7.40 11.56
C PRO A 215 13.29 8.38 11.81
N PHE A 216 14.52 8.02 11.41
CA PHE A 216 15.69 8.88 11.49
C PHE A 216 15.50 10.20 10.73
N TRP A 217 15.19 10.14 9.43
CA TRP A 217 15.05 11.36 8.62
C TRP A 217 13.82 12.18 9.03
N ARG A 218 12.73 11.55 9.39
CA ARG A 218 11.53 12.23 9.88
C ARG A 218 11.81 12.99 11.18
N ALA A 219 12.55 12.40 12.12
CA ALA A 219 12.96 13.05 13.35
C ALA A 219 14.00 14.16 13.11
N ALA A 220 14.93 13.96 12.17
CA ALA A 220 15.95 14.93 11.81
C ALA A 220 15.39 16.20 11.13
N LEU A 221 14.32 16.06 10.33
CA LEU A 221 13.70 17.16 9.59
C LEU A 221 12.58 17.87 10.35
N SER A 222 12.00 17.24 11.37
CA SER A 222 10.84 17.74 12.11
C SER A 222 11.24 18.56 13.33
N GLN A 223 10.36 19.46 13.76
CA GLN A 223 10.49 20.19 15.03
C GLN A 223 9.94 19.43 16.24
N LYS A 224 9.32 18.25 16.02
CA LYS A 224 8.72 17.44 17.10
C LYS A 224 9.77 16.91 18.06
N GLU A 225 9.41 16.84 19.33
CA GLU A 225 10.21 16.24 20.38
C GLU A 225 10.35 14.70 20.19
N VAL A 226 11.40 14.12 20.77
CA VAL A 226 11.64 12.66 20.71
C VAL A 226 10.44 11.87 21.26
N GLY A 227 9.88 12.33 22.39
CA GLY A 227 8.70 11.71 23.03
C GLY A 227 7.47 11.71 22.13
N GLU A 228 7.21 12.77 21.39
CA GLU A 228 6.10 12.86 20.42
C GLU A 228 6.26 11.87 19.27
N TRP A 229 7.51 11.72 18.74
CA TRP A 229 7.80 10.73 17.70
C TRP A 229 7.67 9.31 18.20
N LEU A 230 8.16 9.01 19.42
CA LEU A 230 8.02 7.69 20.01
C LEU A 230 6.55 7.35 20.25
N ASN A 231 5.77 8.29 20.80
CA ASN A 231 4.33 8.14 20.98
C ASN A 231 3.64 7.87 19.63
N TYR A 232 3.95 8.66 18.59
CA TYR A 232 3.42 8.43 17.25
C TYR A 232 3.78 7.04 16.71
N TYR A 233 5.04 6.64 16.78
CA TYR A 233 5.44 5.35 16.20
C TYR A 233 4.88 4.16 16.96
N ILE A 234 4.81 4.21 18.28
CA ILE A 234 4.44 3.07 19.12
C ILE A 234 2.92 2.94 19.24
N PHE A 235 2.22 4.04 19.43
CA PHE A 235 0.79 4.02 19.81
C PHE A 235 -0.17 4.48 18.72
N ASN A 236 0.29 5.13 17.65
CA ASN A 236 -0.59 5.52 16.56
C ASN A 236 -0.88 4.33 15.65
N ILE A 237 -2.16 3.99 15.50
CA ILE A 237 -2.64 2.86 14.70
C ILE A 237 -2.24 2.98 13.20
N LYS A 238 -2.02 4.20 12.69
CA LYS A 238 -1.54 4.48 11.32
C LYS A 238 -0.04 4.29 11.15
N SER A 239 0.68 3.97 12.23
CA SER A 239 2.12 3.74 12.17
C SER A 239 2.43 2.29 11.81
N ARG A 240 3.39 2.07 10.88
CA ARG A 240 3.93 0.72 10.63
C ARG A 240 4.69 0.11 11.81
N TYR A 241 4.94 0.89 12.86
CA TYR A 241 5.55 0.48 14.12
C TYR A 241 4.52 0.42 15.26
N TYR A 242 3.21 0.57 14.96
CA TYR A 242 2.16 0.40 15.96
C TYR A 242 2.38 -0.93 16.70
N TRP A 243 2.56 -0.85 18.01
CA TRP A 243 3.12 -1.96 18.81
C TRP A 243 2.40 -3.29 18.58
N ARG A 244 1.07 -3.27 18.56
CA ARG A 244 0.25 -4.48 18.37
C ARG A 244 0.46 -5.08 16.97
N ALA A 245 0.28 -4.28 15.93
CA ALA A 245 0.46 -4.75 14.56
C ALA A 245 1.90 -5.20 14.29
N ALA A 246 2.91 -4.46 14.78
CA ALA A 246 4.32 -4.83 14.63
C ALA A 246 4.66 -6.15 15.34
N PHE A 247 4.04 -6.42 16.50
CA PHE A 247 4.20 -7.68 17.21
C PHE A 247 3.63 -8.84 16.40
N PHE A 248 2.35 -8.76 15.98
CA PHE A 248 1.71 -9.83 15.22
C PHE A 248 2.34 -10.04 13.84
N GLU A 249 2.72 -8.98 13.13
CA GLU A 249 3.47 -9.08 11.88
C GLU A 249 4.76 -9.88 12.07
N SER A 250 5.51 -9.61 13.14
CA SER A 250 6.72 -10.37 13.44
C SER A 250 6.44 -11.85 13.73
N GLN A 251 5.32 -12.20 14.35
CA GLN A 251 4.89 -13.59 14.55
C GLN A 251 4.48 -14.24 13.23
N VAL A 252 3.73 -13.54 12.38
CA VAL A 252 3.30 -14.05 11.08
C VAL A 252 4.48 -14.46 10.20
N PHE A 253 5.51 -13.61 10.11
CA PHE A 253 6.65 -13.85 9.22
C PHE A 253 7.76 -14.75 9.84
N ARG A 254 7.86 -14.88 11.16
CA ARG A 254 8.97 -15.54 11.84
C ARG A 254 8.56 -16.66 12.82
N GLY A 255 7.26 -16.88 13.00
CA GLY A 255 6.75 -17.90 13.94
C GLY A 255 7.22 -17.63 15.37
N SER A 256 7.67 -18.67 16.09
CA SER A 256 8.13 -18.60 17.49
C SER A 256 9.31 -17.64 17.72
N LEU A 257 10.10 -17.35 16.69
CA LEU A 257 11.19 -16.36 16.74
C LEU A 257 10.71 -14.92 16.54
N GLY A 258 9.41 -14.71 16.34
CA GLY A 258 8.82 -13.40 16.08
C GLY A 258 9.08 -12.39 17.19
N ILE A 259 9.11 -12.82 18.45
CA ILE A 259 9.41 -11.93 19.60
C ILE A 259 10.77 -11.24 19.45
N PHE A 260 11.80 -11.95 19.03
CA PHE A 260 13.12 -11.35 18.79
C PHE A 260 13.09 -10.38 17.60
N GLY A 261 12.34 -10.72 16.55
CA GLY A 261 12.11 -9.84 15.43
C GLY A 261 11.41 -8.55 15.82
N TYR A 262 10.39 -8.64 16.67
CA TYR A 262 9.66 -7.51 17.22
C TYR A 262 10.58 -6.60 18.08
N ILE A 263 11.30 -7.17 19.05
CA ILE A 263 12.24 -6.43 19.90
C ILE A 263 13.26 -5.71 19.02
N LYS A 264 13.87 -6.39 18.05
CA LYS A 264 14.84 -5.79 17.11
C LYS A 264 14.22 -4.63 16.32
N LYS A 265 12.99 -4.82 15.79
CA LYS A 265 12.28 -3.80 15.01
C LYS A 265 12.01 -2.54 15.85
N MET A 266 11.54 -2.72 17.08
CA MET A 266 11.21 -1.61 17.97
C MET A 266 12.48 -0.89 18.48
N SER A 267 13.51 -1.62 18.89
CA SER A 267 14.78 -1.04 19.33
C SER A 267 15.46 -0.24 18.21
N LEU A 268 15.46 -0.77 16.99
CA LEU A 268 15.99 -0.06 15.83
C LEU A 268 15.20 1.23 15.54
N MET A 269 13.87 1.19 15.61
CA MET A 269 13.03 2.37 15.42
C MET A 269 13.33 3.46 16.46
N ILE A 270 13.43 3.08 17.75
CA ILE A 270 13.77 4.01 18.83
C ILE A 270 15.16 4.63 18.58
N GLY A 271 16.16 3.81 18.28
CA GLY A 271 17.51 4.27 17.95
C GLY A 271 17.55 5.24 16.79
N LEU A 272 16.77 5.00 15.74
CA LEU A 272 16.66 5.88 14.58
C LEU A 272 16.01 7.23 14.93
N VAL A 273 14.96 7.26 15.76
CA VAL A 273 14.32 8.50 16.22
C VAL A 273 15.30 9.34 17.03
N VAL A 274 15.96 8.73 18.02
CA VAL A 274 16.92 9.41 18.88
C VAL A 274 18.11 9.96 18.07
N SER A 275 18.70 9.14 17.20
CA SER A 275 19.82 9.55 16.34
C SER A 275 19.44 10.70 15.39
N GLY A 276 18.21 10.68 14.83
CA GLY A 276 17.72 11.78 13.99
C GLY A 276 17.55 13.08 14.76
N ALA A 277 17.02 13.02 16.00
CA ALA A 277 16.90 14.18 16.86
C ALA A 277 18.27 14.76 17.29
N VAL A 278 19.24 13.89 17.59
CA VAL A 278 20.62 14.30 17.87
C VAL A 278 21.24 14.99 16.65
N LEU A 279 21.05 14.43 15.45
CA LEU A 279 21.54 15.06 14.22
C LEU A 279 20.95 16.48 14.06
N ARG A 280 19.65 16.64 14.30
CA ARG A 280 18.96 17.94 14.25
C ARG A 280 19.54 18.95 15.23
N ALA A 281 19.89 18.51 16.44
CA ALA A 281 20.47 19.38 17.47
C ALA A 281 21.89 19.85 17.14
N LEU A 282 22.65 19.06 16.39
CA LEU A 282 24.07 19.31 16.09
C LEU A 282 24.31 19.97 14.73
N ILE A 283 23.38 19.84 13.78
CA ILE A 283 23.61 20.24 12.38
C ILE A 283 22.49 21.16 11.91
N PRO A 284 22.83 22.28 11.21
CA PRO A 284 21.84 23.18 10.63
C PRO A 284 20.89 22.47 9.67
N GLY A 285 19.59 22.82 9.71
CA GLY A 285 18.54 22.18 8.92
C GLY A 285 18.80 22.18 7.40
N LYS A 286 19.43 23.24 6.86
CA LYS A 286 19.87 23.28 5.45
C LYS A 286 20.86 22.16 5.12
N THR A 287 21.78 21.88 6.02
CA THR A 287 22.78 20.80 5.83
C THR A 287 22.11 19.43 5.91
N ILE A 288 21.14 19.24 6.82
CA ILE A 288 20.36 17.98 6.93
C ILE A 288 19.59 17.71 5.62
N LYS A 289 18.94 18.74 5.05
CA LYS A 289 18.25 18.62 3.76
C LYS A 289 19.20 18.20 2.63
N LEU A 290 20.40 18.80 2.58
CA LEU A 290 21.42 18.43 1.59
C LEU A 290 21.93 16.98 1.77
N LEU A 291 22.11 16.54 3.01
CA LEU A 291 22.49 15.15 3.32
C LEU A 291 21.38 14.16 2.89
N LEU A 292 20.11 14.51 3.14
CA LEU A 292 18.98 13.71 2.67
C LEU A 292 18.98 13.59 1.14
N GLN A 293 19.12 14.71 0.43
CA GLN A 293 19.18 14.72 -1.04
C GLN A 293 20.28 13.80 -1.57
N LYS A 294 21.50 13.92 -1.04
CA LYS A 294 22.62 13.04 -1.42
C LYS A 294 22.33 11.57 -1.12
N ARG A 295 21.72 11.27 0.03
CA ARG A 295 21.41 9.89 0.44
C ARG A 295 20.32 9.25 -0.42
N MET A 296 19.37 10.06 -0.91
CA MET A 296 18.24 9.63 -1.71
C MET A 296 18.50 9.72 -3.23
N ALA A 297 19.69 10.22 -3.63
CA ALA A 297 20.09 10.26 -5.02
C ALA A 297 20.06 8.86 -5.64
N GLY A 298 19.46 8.74 -6.82
CA GLY A 298 19.26 7.47 -7.52
C GLY A 298 18.14 6.57 -6.98
N ARG A 299 17.60 6.87 -5.78
CA ARG A 299 16.48 6.12 -5.20
C ARG A 299 15.12 6.77 -5.48
N TYR A 300 15.11 8.10 -5.57
CA TYR A 300 13.91 8.90 -5.84
C TYR A 300 14.21 10.02 -6.83
N PRO A 301 13.18 10.50 -7.58
CA PRO A 301 13.31 11.68 -8.44
C PRO A 301 13.72 12.90 -7.62
N GLN A 302 14.87 13.48 -7.94
CA GLN A 302 15.42 14.58 -7.14
C GLN A 302 14.56 15.86 -7.17
N ASN A 303 13.96 16.15 -8.34
CA ASN A 303 13.05 17.30 -8.46
C ASN A 303 11.83 17.15 -7.56
N LYS A 304 11.19 15.95 -7.55
CA LYS A 304 10.05 15.66 -6.68
C LYS A 304 10.43 15.74 -5.20
N LEU A 305 11.57 15.16 -4.81
CA LEU A 305 12.07 15.21 -3.43
C LEU A 305 12.32 16.66 -2.98
N LEU A 306 12.91 17.49 -3.84
CA LEU A 306 13.17 18.91 -3.57
C LEU A 306 11.87 19.69 -3.37
N THR A 307 10.88 19.49 -4.23
CA THR A 307 9.56 20.11 -4.10
C THR A 307 8.93 19.78 -2.76
N GLU A 308 8.83 18.49 -2.41
CA GLU A 308 8.24 18.05 -1.14
C GLU A 308 9.00 18.62 0.09
N ILE A 309 10.35 18.69 0.06
CA ILE A 309 11.16 19.27 1.14
C ILE A 309 10.87 20.77 1.32
N ASN A 310 10.66 21.50 0.22
CA ASN A 310 10.42 22.93 0.28
C ASN A 310 9.00 23.27 0.74
N GLU A 311 8.01 22.46 0.39
CA GLU A 311 6.62 22.64 0.83
C GLU A 311 6.42 22.39 2.34
N GLN A 312 7.32 21.63 2.99
CA GLN A 312 7.28 21.40 4.45
C GLN A 312 8.13 22.41 5.26
N SER A 313 8.74 23.40 4.62
CA SER A 313 9.60 24.40 5.25
C SER A 313 8.86 25.69 5.55
#